data_347474cf2fbbf4b3f491474e5f81e1cd
#
_entry.id   347474cf2fbbf4b3f491474e5f81e1cd
#
_cell.length_a   1.000
_cell.length_b   1.000
_cell.length_c   1.000
_cell.angle_alpha   90.00
_cell.angle_beta   90.00
_cell.angle_gamma   90.00
#
_symmetry.space_group_name_H-M   'P 1'
#
loop_
_entity.id
_entity.type
_entity.pdbx_description
1 polymer ?
#
loop_
_entity_poly.entity_id
_entity_poly.type
_entity_poly.pdbx_seq_one_letter_code
_entity_poly.pdbx_strand_id
1 'polypeptide(L)'
;MDSNTNEPRIAPLDPAEADSQTAAVLTRREAKWGKVFNVGRTIANAPAIIKMMDAVWDNLCNTSLSSADREVIAMDLAVSNGCHYCVPAHRYIVHEEYEFDQQTVDAMGRVAKGEMLQGNGRMATMQRLVRRLAATKGGLNDDEYEQFQVDGVTPQQMIETIAEIAHCTVTNYTNRLARTPHDDFTAKYR
;
A
#
# COMPACT_ATOMS: atom_id res chain seq x y z
N MET A 1 -11.02 -13.30 29.26
CA MET A 1 -10.56 -11.93 29.57
C MET A 1 -10.47 -11.20 28.24
N ASP A 2 -11.59 -10.63 27.80
CA ASP A 2 -11.65 -9.83 26.57
C ASP A 2 -11.11 -8.43 26.91
N SER A 3 -9.81 -8.26 26.73
CA SER A 3 -9.20 -6.94 26.69
C SER A 3 -9.81 -6.18 25.51
N ASN A 4 -10.29 -4.98 25.75
CA ASN A 4 -10.84 -4.05 24.79
C ASN A 4 -9.97 -4.03 23.50
N THR A 5 -10.43 -4.72 22.45
CA THR A 5 -9.64 -5.02 21.25
C THR A 5 -9.46 -3.81 20.32
N ASN A 6 -9.99 -2.64 20.68
CA ASN A 6 -9.98 -1.42 19.86
C ASN A 6 -8.85 -0.43 20.20
N GLU A 7 -8.12 -0.62 21.30
CA GLU A 7 -7.02 0.28 21.62
C GLU A 7 -5.76 -0.07 20.81
N PRO A 8 -5.01 0.96 20.31
CA PRO A 8 -3.76 0.72 19.63
C PRO A 8 -2.73 0.10 20.57
N ARG A 9 -1.95 -0.88 20.09
CA ARG A 9 -0.80 -1.41 20.84
C ARG A 9 0.39 -0.47 20.77
N ILE A 10 0.53 0.24 19.63
CA ILE A 10 1.50 1.30 19.41
C ILE A 10 0.70 2.48 18.90
N ALA A 11 0.58 3.52 19.72
CA ALA A 11 -0.16 4.72 19.35
C ALA A 11 0.58 5.46 18.20
N PRO A 12 -0.17 6.08 17.26
CA PRO A 12 0.43 7.00 16.31
C PRO A 12 1.16 8.13 17.05
N LEU A 13 2.43 8.36 16.72
CA LEU A 13 3.26 9.40 17.35
C LEU A 13 2.62 10.77 17.17
N ASP A 14 2.57 11.55 18.25
CA ASP A 14 2.23 12.97 18.15
C ASP A 14 3.42 13.69 17.46
N PRO A 15 3.19 14.44 16.35
CA PRO A 15 4.26 15.19 15.71
C PRO A 15 5.01 16.15 16.65
N ALA A 16 4.34 16.64 17.71
CA ALA A 16 4.96 17.50 18.72
C ALA A 16 5.97 16.77 19.61
N GLU A 17 5.89 15.44 19.70
CA GLU A 17 6.79 14.60 20.50
C GLU A 17 7.94 14.00 19.64
N ALA A 18 7.90 14.23 18.32
CA ALA A 18 8.89 13.70 17.41
C ALA A 18 10.25 14.41 17.53
N ASP A 19 11.35 13.67 17.37
CA ASP A 19 12.65 14.31 17.15
C ASP A 19 12.63 15.15 15.87
N SER A 20 13.55 16.13 15.75
CA SER A 20 13.54 17.10 14.65
C SER A 20 13.59 16.47 13.25
N GLN A 21 14.28 15.33 13.09
CA GLN A 21 14.37 14.65 11.80
C GLN A 21 13.09 13.88 11.46
N THR A 22 12.50 13.24 12.44
CA THR A 22 11.20 12.55 12.31
C THR A 22 10.10 13.56 12.03
N ALA A 23 10.06 14.67 12.76
CA ALA A 23 9.13 15.78 12.53
C ALA A 23 9.25 16.33 11.10
N ALA A 24 10.47 16.50 10.59
CA ALA A 24 10.69 16.96 9.21
C ALA A 24 10.11 15.97 8.16
N VAL A 25 10.16 14.66 8.40
CA VAL A 25 9.51 13.67 7.54
C VAL A 25 7.99 13.81 7.58
N LEU A 26 7.41 13.89 8.77
CA LEU A 26 5.95 14.04 8.93
C LEU A 26 5.44 15.32 8.27
N THR A 27 6.17 16.44 8.43
CA THR A 27 5.84 17.73 7.78
C THR A 27 5.90 17.64 6.25
N ARG A 28 6.91 16.95 5.67
CA ARG A 28 6.94 16.75 4.21
C ARG A 28 5.75 15.90 3.72
N ARG A 29 5.37 14.87 4.46
CA ARG A 29 4.20 14.05 4.13
C ARG A 29 2.91 14.86 4.20
N GLU A 30 2.76 15.69 5.23
CA GLU A 30 1.63 16.60 5.35
C GLU A 30 1.57 17.60 4.20
N ALA A 31 2.70 18.21 3.85
CA ALA A 31 2.78 19.15 2.72
C ALA A 31 2.41 18.50 1.38
N LYS A 32 2.72 17.21 1.20
CA LYS A 32 2.43 16.47 -0.03
C LYS A 32 0.96 16.02 -0.14
N TRP A 33 0.35 15.60 0.98
CA TRP A 33 -0.98 14.99 1.02
C TRP A 33 -2.05 15.85 1.69
N GLY A 34 -1.70 17.06 2.17
CA GLY A 34 -2.60 17.87 2.99
C GLY A 34 -2.92 17.29 4.37
N LYS A 35 -2.35 16.12 4.70
CA LYS A 35 -2.59 15.35 5.92
C LYS A 35 -1.48 14.35 6.17
N VAL A 36 -1.37 13.88 7.42
CA VAL A 36 -0.50 12.76 7.78
C VAL A 36 -1.36 11.56 8.16
N PHE A 37 -1.25 10.48 7.39
CA PHE A 37 -1.91 9.22 7.68
C PHE A 37 -1.37 8.60 8.99
N ASN A 38 -2.24 7.99 9.78
CA ASN A 38 -1.84 7.33 11.03
C ASN A 38 -0.80 6.22 10.83
N VAL A 39 -0.76 5.55 9.69
CA VAL A 39 0.33 4.61 9.37
C VAL A 39 1.71 5.29 9.41
N GLY A 40 1.84 6.49 8.86
CA GLY A 40 3.07 7.28 8.93
C GLY A 40 3.45 7.64 10.36
N ARG A 41 2.47 8.10 11.15
CA ARG A 41 2.66 8.43 12.57
C ARG A 41 3.00 7.18 13.41
N THR A 42 2.41 6.03 13.08
CA THR A 42 2.73 4.76 13.76
C THR A 42 4.16 4.30 13.47
N ILE A 43 4.59 4.37 12.18
CA ILE A 43 5.96 4.02 11.79
C ILE A 43 6.96 5.02 12.37
N ALA A 44 6.58 6.27 12.59
CA ALA A 44 7.41 7.32 13.17
C ALA A 44 7.91 7.01 14.60
N ASN A 45 7.28 6.06 15.32
CA ASN A 45 7.83 5.51 16.56
C ASN A 45 9.19 4.82 16.36
N ALA A 46 9.59 4.56 15.11
CA ALA A 46 10.90 4.05 14.73
C ALA A 46 11.56 5.05 13.76
N PRO A 47 12.32 6.06 14.24
CA PRO A 47 12.83 7.16 13.45
C PRO A 47 13.64 6.76 12.21
N ALA A 48 14.45 5.70 12.31
CA ALA A 48 15.21 5.19 11.17
C ALA A 48 14.27 4.58 10.09
N ILE A 49 13.19 3.93 10.51
CA ILE A 49 12.27 3.26 9.59
C ILE A 49 11.37 4.26 8.87
N ILE A 50 10.86 5.28 9.56
CA ILE A 50 10.04 6.30 8.87
C ILE A 50 10.86 7.05 7.81
N LYS A 51 12.15 7.33 8.05
CA LYS A 51 13.05 7.93 7.04
C LYS A 51 13.27 6.99 5.85
N MET A 52 13.53 5.72 6.11
CA MET A 52 13.65 4.71 5.06
C MET A 52 12.37 4.63 4.21
N MET A 53 11.21 4.56 4.86
CA MET A 53 9.92 4.46 4.19
C MET A 53 9.57 5.72 3.39
N ASP A 54 9.93 6.90 3.87
CA ASP A 54 9.76 8.16 3.14
C ASP A 54 10.56 8.16 1.84
N ALA A 55 11.84 7.75 1.90
CA ALA A 55 12.69 7.63 0.72
C ALA A 55 12.20 6.54 -0.26
N VAL A 56 11.80 5.37 0.25
CA VAL A 56 11.23 4.30 -0.58
C VAL A 56 10.01 4.79 -1.32
N TRP A 57 9.09 5.44 -0.62
CA TRP A 57 7.85 5.92 -1.20
C TRP A 57 8.06 6.98 -2.27
N ASP A 58 8.97 7.95 -2.05
CA ASP A 58 9.33 8.94 -3.06
C ASP A 58 9.93 8.30 -4.33
N ASN A 59 10.76 7.27 -4.16
CA ASN A 59 11.31 6.53 -5.30
C ASN A 59 10.24 5.69 -6.02
N LEU A 60 9.32 5.05 -5.30
CA LEU A 60 8.22 4.30 -5.91
C LEU A 60 7.29 5.19 -6.76
N CYS A 61 7.14 6.48 -6.41
CA CYS A 61 6.41 7.44 -7.25
C CYS A 61 7.10 7.71 -8.60
N ASN A 62 8.38 7.38 -8.76
CA ASN A 62 9.18 7.60 -9.97
C ASN A 62 9.44 6.29 -10.75
N THR A 63 8.76 5.20 -10.40
CA THR A 63 8.83 3.92 -11.15
C THR A 63 8.08 4.00 -12.48
N SER A 64 8.25 3.01 -13.33
CA SER A 64 7.51 2.85 -14.58
C SER A 64 6.08 2.30 -14.38
N LEU A 65 5.72 1.91 -13.15
CA LEU A 65 4.37 1.51 -12.78
C LEU A 65 3.45 2.73 -12.75
N SER A 66 2.30 2.64 -13.41
CA SER A 66 1.26 3.66 -13.30
C SER A 66 0.68 3.73 -11.87
N SER A 67 0.03 4.84 -11.53
CA SER A 67 -0.69 4.95 -10.26
C SER A 67 -1.73 3.83 -10.10
N ALA A 68 -2.42 3.45 -11.20
CA ALA A 68 -3.38 2.33 -11.17
C ALA A 68 -2.69 0.98 -10.95
N ASP A 69 -1.50 0.73 -11.53
CA ASP A 69 -0.71 -0.47 -11.26
C ASP A 69 -0.33 -0.55 -9.78
N ARG A 70 0.15 0.55 -9.21
CA ARG A 70 0.57 0.63 -7.81
C ARG A 70 -0.61 0.42 -6.86
N GLU A 71 -1.75 1.05 -7.13
CA GLU A 71 -2.94 0.91 -6.27
C GLU A 71 -3.55 -0.51 -6.33
N VAL A 72 -3.57 -1.18 -7.50
CA VAL A 72 -4.05 -2.57 -7.55
C VAL A 72 -3.11 -3.52 -6.78
N ILE A 73 -1.80 -3.31 -6.85
CA ILE A 73 -0.80 -4.04 -6.08
C ILE A 73 -1.04 -3.83 -4.57
N ALA A 74 -1.11 -2.58 -4.14
CA ALA A 74 -1.26 -2.22 -2.74
C ALA A 74 -2.59 -2.69 -2.14
N MET A 75 -3.69 -2.55 -2.89
CA MET A 75 -5.02 -3.01 -2.47
C MET A 75 -5.07 -4.53 -2.34
N ASP A 76 -4.54 -5.27 -3.32
CA ASP A 76 -4.52 -6.73 -3.27
C ASP A 76 -3.67 -7.25 -2.09
N LEU A 77 -2.52 -6.63 -1.83
CA LEU A 77 -1.69 -6.95 -0.67
C LEU A 77 -2.35 -6.57 0.66
N ALA A 78 -3.05 -5.44 0.72
CA ALA A 78 -3.80 -5.04 1.92
C ALA A 78 -4.86 -6.07 2.28
N VAL A 79 -5.59 -6.58 1.28
CA VAL A 79 -6.60 -7.64 1.46
C VAL A 79 -5.95 -8.96 1.83
N SER A 80 -4.97 -9.43 1.07
CA SER A 80 -4.32 -10.72 1.29
C SER A 80 -3.57 -10.79 2.63
N ASN A 81 -3.01 -9.67 3.08
CA ASN A 81 -2.37 -9.55 4.38
C ASN A 81 -3.36 -9.28 5.54
N GLY A 82 -4.65 -9.11 5.26
CA GLY A 82 -5.67 -8.81 6.27
C GLY A 82 -5.43 -7.48 6.99
N CYS A 83 -4.94 -6.46 6.29
CA CYS A 83 -4.67 -5.15 6.86
C CYS A 83 -5.97 -4.33 6.99
N HIS A 84 -6.59 -4.35 8.16
CA HIS A 84 -7.82 -3.61 8.46
C HIS A 84 -7.71 -2.11 8.16
N TYR A 85 -6.55 -1.51 8.41
CA TYR A 85 -6.27 -0.10 8.17
C TYR A 85 -6.08 0.22 6.69
N CYS A 86 -5.36 -0.66 5.96
CA CYS A 86 -4.87 -0.33 4.63
C CYS A 86 -5.99 -0.31 3.57
N VAL A 87 -6.96 -1.24 3.65
CA VAL A 87 -8.05 -1.29 2.68
C VAL A 87 -8.86 0.03 2.64
N PRO A 88 -9.38 0.57 3.75
CA PRO A 88 -10.05 1.88 3.74
C PRO A 88 -9.13 3.03 3.32
N ALA A 89 -7.85 3.00 3.68
CA ALA A 89 -6.89 4.03 3.29
C ALA A 89 -6.67 4.06 1.77
N HIS A 90 -6.45 2.90 1.12
CA HIS A 90 -6.32 2.82 -0.33
C HIS A 90 -7.65 3.12 -1.05
N ARG A 91 -8.80 2.73 -0.51
CA ARG A 91 -10.09 3.16 -1.05
C ARG A 91 -10.24 4.68 -1.02
N TYR A 92 -9.82 5.33 0.08
CA TYR A 92 -9.78 6.79 0.16
C TYR A 92 -8.87 7.37 -0.94
N ILE A 93 -7.65 6.88 -1.08
CA ILE A 93 -6.68 7.35 -2.07
C ILE A 93 -7.24 7.22 -3.50
N VAL A 94 -7.83 6.07 -3.83
CA VAL A 94 -8.44 5.81 -5.14
C VAL A 94 -9.58 6.78 -5.48
N HIS A 95 -10.37 7.19 -4.49
CA HIS A 95 -11.54 8.03 -4.71
C HIS A 95 -11.27 9.54 -4.57
N GLU A 96 -10.26 9.93 -3.77
CA GLU A 96 -10.09 11.33 -3.37
C GLU A 96 -8.76 11.93 -3.85
N GLU A 97 -7.73 11.11 -4.08
CA GLU A 97 -6.40 11.61 -4.40
C GLU A 97 -6.01 11.38 -5.87
N TYR A 98 -6.68 10.45 -6.55
CA TYR A 98 -6.47 10.18 -7.98
C TYR A 98 -7.73 10.47 -8.79
N GLU A 99 -7.53 11.02 -9.99
CA GLU A 99 -8.59 11.22 -11.00
C GLU A 99 -8.72 9.97 -11.89
N PHE A 100 -9.03 8.82 -11.28
CA PHE A 100 -9.27 7.60 -12.04
C PHE A 100 -10.65 7.60 -12.69
N ASP A 101 -10.77 6.98 -13.86
CA ASP A 101 -12.06 6.73 -14.48
C ASP A 101 -12.91 5.74 -13.64
N GLN A 102 -14.22 5.74 -13.87
CA GLN A 102 -15.15 4.91 -13.11
C GLN A 102 -14.85 3.41 -13.26
N GLN A 103 -14.37 2.96 -14.42
CA GLN A 103 -14.02 1.57 -14.64
C GLN A 103 -12.84 1.14 -13.75
N THR A 104 -11.83 1.98 -13.60
CA THR A 104 -10.69 1.76 -12.70
C THR A 104 -11.14 1.74 -11.24
N VAL A 105 -11.95 2.70 -10.82
CA VAL A 105 -12.52 2.74 -9.45
C VAL A 105 -13.33 1.49 -9.13
N ASP A 106 -14.19 1.05 -10.05
CA ASP A 106 -15.00 -0.18 -9.87
C ASP A 106 -14.13 -1.43 -9.78
N ALA A 107 -13.07 -1.51 -10.60
CA ALA A 107 -12.12 -2.62 -10.54
C ALA A 107 -11.38 -2.65 -9.19
N MET A 108 -10.91 -1.49 -8.68
CA MET A 108 -10.30 -1.39 -7.35
C MET A 108 -11.28 -1.77 -6.24
N GLY A 109 -12.56 -1.39 -6.39
CA GLY A 109 -13.64 -1.78 -5.47
C GLY A 109 -13.83 -3.30 -5.38
N ARG A 110 -13.67 -4.03 -6.50
CA ARG A 110 -13.69 -5.51 -6.53
C ARG A 110 -12.45 -6.10 -5.85
N VAL A 111 -11.26 -5.56 -6.15
CA VAL A 111 -10.01 -5.98 -5.48
C VAL A 111 -10.10 -5.78 -3.97
N ALA A 112 -10.67 -4.66 -3.51
CA ALA A 112 -10.89 -4.38 -2.08
C ALA A 112 -11.79 -5.42 -1.38
N LYS A 113 -12.64 -6.12 -2.14
CA LYS A 113 -13.48 -7.24 -1.65
C LYS A 113 -12.78 -8.60 -1.76
N GLY A 114 -11.53 -8.64 -2.22
CA GLY A 114 -10.76 -9.88 -2.40
C GLY A 114 -11.03 -10.59 -3.73
N GLU A 115 -11.75 -9.97 -4.65
CA GLU A 115 -12.07 -10.57 -5.95
C GLU A 115 -10.85 -10.54 -6.89
N MET A 116 -10.74 -11.57 -7.74
CA MET A 116 -9.81 -11.58 -8.86
C MET A 116 -10.44 -10.86 -10.05
N LEU A 117 -9.72 -9.90 -10.60
CA LEU A 117 -10.10 -9.27 -11.86
C LEU A 117 -9.98 -10.29 -13.01
N GLN A 118 -10.98 -10.32 -13.86
CA GLN A 118 -11.04 -11.24 -14.99
C GLN A 118 -10.44 -10.64 -16.26
N GLY A 119 -9.97 -11.51 -17.15
CA GLY A 119 -9.42 -11.12 -18.46
C GLY A 119 -7.93 -10.74 -18.41
N ASN A 120 -7.46 -10.18 -19.52
CA ASN A 120 -6.04 -9.85 -19.76
C ASN A 120 -5.77 -8.34 -19.74
N GLY A 121 -6.68 -7.55 -19.16
CA GLY A 121 -6.45 -6.11 -18.96
C GLY A 121 -5.30 -5.86 -17.98
N ARG A 122 -4.64 -4.70 -18.11
CA ARG A 122 -3.45 -4.33 -17.33
C ARG A 122 -3.60 -4.57 -15.83
N MET A 123 -4.67 -4.09 -15.22
CA MET A 123 -4.91 -4.28 -13.77
C MET A 123 -5.06 -5.74 -13.36
N ALA A 124 -5.75 -6.57 -14.18
CA ALA A 124 -5.88 -8.00 -13.93
C ALA A 124 -4.50 -8.70 -14.02
N THR A 125 -3.68 -8.31 -14.98
CA THR A 125 -2.31 -8.81 -15.12
C THR A 125 -1.45 -8.44 -13.92
N MET A 126 -1.49 -7.17 -13.47
CA MET A 126 -0.74 -6.72 -12.30
C MET A 126 -1.20 -7.40 -11.01
N GLN A 127 -2.51 -7.63 -10.85
CA GLN A 127 -3.04 -8.38 -9.72
C GLN A 127 -2.56 -9.85 -9.73
N ARG A 128 -2.54 -10.52 -10.88
CA ARG A 128 -1.96 -11.87 -10.99
C ARG A 128 -0.48 -11.89 -10.66
N LEU A 129 0.27 -10.92 -11.20
CA LEU A 129 1.72 -10.81 -10.96
C LEU A 129 2.02 -10.64 -9.47
N VAL A 130 1.39 -9.67 -8.80
CA VAL A 130 1.66 -9.43 -7.37
C VAL A 130 1.32 -10.64 -6.52
N ARG A 131 0.19 -11.30 -6.76
CA ARG A 131 -0.19 -12.54 -6.05
C ARG A 131 0.84 -13.65 -6.26
N ARG A 132 1.30 -13.81 -7.49
CA ARG A 132 2.27 -14.84 -7.83
C ARG A 132 3.61 -14.57 -7.19
N LEU A 133 4.14 -13.35 -7.33
CA LEU A 133 5.40 -12.94 -6.69
C LEU A 133 5.34 -13.05 -5.16
N ALA A 134 4.25 -12.63 -4.53
CA ALA A 134 4.09 -12.73 -3.08
C ALA A 134 4.03 -14.19 -2.61
N ALA A 135 3.26 -15.05 -3.30
CA ALA A 135 3.10 -16.45 -2.94
C ALA A 135 4.40 -17.26 -3.10
N THR A 136 5.18 -16.97 -4.15
CA THR A 136 6.44 -17.67 -4.47
C THR A 136 7.68 -16.99 -3.89
N LYS A 137 7.52 -15.83 -3.25
CA LYS A 137 8.63 -15.01 -2.77
C LYS A 137 9.61 -14.63 -3.89
N GLY A 138 9.04 -14.28 -5.05
CA GLY A 138 9.78 -13.90 -6.25
C GLY A 138 10.15 -15.05 -7.18
N GLY A 139 9.84 -16.31 -6.82
CA GLY A 139 10.22 -17.51 -7.58
C GLY A 139 9.24 -17.84 -8.71
N LEU A 140 9.19 -17.03 -9.77
CA LEU A 140 8.50 -17.40 -11.00
C LEU A 140 9.29 -18.49 -11.74
N ASN A 141 8.61 -19.47 -12.35
CA ASN A 141 9.25 -20.35 -13.31
C ASN A 141 9.39 -19.65 -14.68
N ASP A 142 10.13 -20.26 -15.63
CA ASP A 142 10.43 -19.62 -16.92
C ASP A 142 9.15 -19.35 -17.73
N ASP A 143 8.21 -20.29 -17.76
CA ASP A 143 6.93 -20.14 -18.47
C ASP A 143 6.09 -18.99 -17.91
N GLU A 144 6.03 -18.85 -16.59
CA GLU A 144 5.32 -17.75 -15.91
C GLU A 144 6.00 -16.39 -16.21
N TYR A 145 7.33 -16.36 -16.15
CA TYR A 145 8.11 -15.16 -16.45
C TYR A 145 7.87 -14.70 -17.89
N GLU A 146 7.96 -15.62 -18.86
CA GLU A 146 7.71 -15.32 -20.27
C GLU A 146 6.25 -14.89 -20.51
N GLN A 147 5.28 -15.56 -19.86
CA GLN A 147 3.88 -15.21 -20.01
C GLN A 147 3.59 -13.78 -19.53
N PHE A 148 4.16 -13.34 -18.39
CA PHE A 148 4.00 -11.96 -17.95
C PHE A 148 4.61 -10.95 -18.93
N GLN A 149 5.72 -11.29 -19.60
CA GLN A 149 6.28 -10.43 -20.66
C GLN A 149 5.35 -10.35 -21.87
N VAL A 150 4.76 -11.46 -22.30
CA VAL A 150 3.74 -11.49 -23.36
C VAL A 150 2.51 -10.68 -22.96
N ASP A 151 2.12 -10.70 -21.69
CA ASP A 151 1.03 -9.88 -21.14
C ASP A 151 1.42 -8.40 -20.94
N GLY A 152 2.60 -7.98 -21.41
CA GLY A 152 3.05 -6.59 -21.43
C GLY A 152 3.68 -6.08 -20.13
N VAL A 153 4.19 -6.99 -19.27
CA VAL A 153 4.97 -6.61 -18.08
C VAL A 153 6.45 -6.70 -18.39
N THR A 154 7.18 -5.59 -18.24
CA THR A 154 8.63 -5.58 -18.47
C THR A 154 9.38 -6.17 -17.26
N PRO A 155 10.63 -6.68 -17.47
CA PRO A 155 11.49 -7.09 -16.36
C PRO A 155 11.71 -5.99 -15.30
N GLN A 156 11.80 -4.73 -15.73
CA GLN A 156 11.85 -3.57 -14.83
C GLN A 156 10.62 -3.52 -13.95
N GLN A 157 9.42 -3.62 -14.52
CA GLN A 157 8.16 -3.57 -13.77
C GLN A 157 7.99 -4.75 -12.80
N MET A 158 8.55 -5.92 -13.11
CA MET A 158 8.57 -7.04 -12.17
C MET A 158 9.43 -6.71 -10.92
N ILE A 159 10.60 -6.08 -11.12
CA ILE A 159 11.46 -5.62 -10.00
C ILE A 159 10.76 -4.53 -9.21
N GLU A 160 10.14 -3.57 -9.88
CA GLU A 160 9.37 -2.49 -9.25
C GLU A 160 8.17 -3.02 -8.45
N THR A 161 7.51 -4.07 -8.96
CA THR A 161 6.44 -4.78 -8.21
C THR A 161 6.98 -5.43 -6.94
N ILE A 162 8.18 -6.00 -6.94
CA ILE A 162 8.82 -6.53 -5.73
C ILE A 162 9.08 -5.41 -4.72
N ALA A 163 9.50 -4.24 -5.17
CA ALA A 163 9.71 -3.08 -4.29
C ALA A 163 8.38 -2.60 -3.66
N GLU A 164 7.28 -2.58 -4.42
CA GLU A 164 5.94 -2.30 -3.88
C GLU A 164 5.51 -3.38 -2.87
N ILE A 165 5.76 -4.67 -3.12
CA ILE A 165 5.49 -5.75 -2.16
C ILE A 165 6.24 -5.51 -0.86
N ALA A 166 7.52 -5.15 -0.92
CA ALA A 166 8.32 -4.87 0.27
C ALA A 166 7.77 -3.67 1.06
N HIS A 167 7.44 -2.58 0.37
CA HIS A 167 6.81 -1.39 0.93
C HIS A 167 5.49 -1.75 1.64
N CYS A 168 4.58 -2.41 0.93
CA CYS A 168 3.28 -2.82 1.46
C CYS A 168 3.42 -3.82 2.61
N THR A 169 4.42 -4.70 2.58
CA THR A 169 4.68 -5.62 3.69
C THR A 169 5.00 -4.86 4.97
N VAL A 170 5.89 -3.85 4.90
CA VAL A 170 6.23 -3.02 6.07
C VAL A 170 4.98 -2.30 6.59
N THR A 171 4.22 -1.62 5.73
CA THR A 171 3.04 -0.86 6.15
C THR A 171 1.92 -1.76 6.67
N ASN A 172 1.60 -2.84 5.97
CA ASN A 172 0.52 -3.75 6.37
C ASN A 172 0.82 -4.45 7.70
N TYR A 173 2.05 -4.96 7.88
CA TYR A 173 2.43 -5.66 9.09
C TYR A 173 2.54 -4.72 10.28
N THR A 174 3.09 -3.51 10.08
CA THR A 174 3.10 -2.48 11.13
C THR A 174 1.69 -2.14 11.57
N ASN A 175 0.76 -1.89 10.65
CA ASN A 175 -0.62 -1.54 10.98
C ASN A 175 -1.33 -2.66 11.75
N ARG A 176 -1.10 -3.92 11.36
CA ARG A 176 -1.66 -5.08 12.08
C ARG A 176 -1.04 -5.27 13.47
N LEU A 177 0.28 -5.17 13.57
CA LEU A 177 1.00 -5.27 14.85
C LEU A 177 0.57 -4.19 15.82
N ALA A 178 0.56 -2.94 15.34
CA ALA A 178 0.27 -1.76 16.15
C ALA A 178 -1.22 -1.59 16.48
N ARG A 179 -2.13 -2.25 15.73
CA ARG A 179 -3.56 -1.95 15.71
C ARG A 179 -3.78 -0.46 15.40
N THR A 180 -3.13 0.01 14.31
CA THR A 180 -3.21 1.41 13.91
C THR A 180 -4.67 1.84 13.77
N PRO A 181 -5.12 2.88 14.48
CA PRO A 181 -6.47 3.39 14.36
C PRO A 181 -6.69 3.99 12.97
N HIS A 182 -7.91 3.82 12.47
CA HIS A 182 -8.28 4.46 11.20
C HIS A 182 -8.19 5.97 11.28
N ASP A 183 -7.84 6.61 10.17
CA ASP A 183 -7.98 8.05 10.04
C ASP A 183 -9.46 8.43 9.88
N ASP A 184 -9.86 9.57 10.47
CA ASP A 184 -11.25 10.03 10.44
C ASP A 184 -11.72 10.31 9.00
N PHE A 185 -10.83 10.83 8.15
CA PHE A 185 -11.14 11.11 6.74
C PHE A 185 -11.37 9.85 5.90
N THR A 186 -10.98 8.65 6.39
CA THR A 186 -11.28 7.37 5.72
C THR A 186 -12.61 6.75 6.15
N ALA A 187 -13.38 7.40 7.05
CA ALA A 187 -14.56 6.81 7.69
C ALA A 187 -15.61 6.26 6.71
N LYS A 188 -15.86 6.97 5.59
CA LYS A 188 -16.82 6.54 4.56
C LYS A 188 -16.35 5.35 3.71
N TYR A 189 -15.10 4.92 3.86
CA TYR A 189 -14.47 3.83 3.08
C TYR A 189 -14.25 2.55 3.91
N ARG A 190 -14.69 2.53 5.16
CA ARG A 190 -14.57 1.36 6.06
C ARG A 190 -15.50 0.22 5.67
#